data_acddd83c53b7babae1638c3d4816c5a7
#
_entry.id   acddd83c53b7babae1638c3d4816c5a7
#
_cell.length_a   1.000
_cell.length_b   1.000
_cell.length_c   1.000
_cell.angle_alpha   90.00
_cell.angle_beta   90.00
_cell.angle_gamma   90.00
#
_symmetry.space_group_name_H-M   'P 1'
#
loop_
_entity.id
_entity.type
_entity.pdbx_description
1 polymer ?
#
loop_
_entity_poly.entity_id
_entity_poly.type
_entity_poly.pdbx_seq_one_letter_code
_entity_poly.pdbx_strand_id
1 'polypeptide(L)'
;GKVGAALAGIHAATAGRAEIAARFPTDKIFYAIRLEPYLVATAERHPDLKQKIMKLVERTAASHISLVHGDVSPKNILVGPQGPVFLDAECAWYGDPAFDLAFCLNHLVLKSFWVPSPALQNCFESLKNHYLAGVTWESGIEERVATLLPGLLLARVDGKSPVEYLDEG
;
A
#
# COMPACT_ATOMS: atom_id res chain seq x y z
N GLY A 1 12.09 2.31 10.02
CA GLY A 1 12.75 3.49 9.42
C GLY A 1 13.35 3.22 8.06
N LYS A 2 14.32 2.29 7.94
CA LYS A 2 15.01 2.02 6.66
C LYS A 2 14.05 1.63 5.51
N VAL A 3 12.99 0.87 5.80
CA VAL A 3 11.98 0.49 4.79
C VAL A 3 11.25 1.72 4.26
N GLY A 4 10.79 2.61 5.15
CA GLY A 4 10.11 3.84 4.74
C GLY A 4 11.00 4.76 3.90
N ALA A 5 12.26 4.95 4.30
CA ALA A 5 13.22 5.76 3.57
C ALA A 5 13.55 5.16 2.17
N ALA A 6 13.72 3.83 2.09
CA ALA A 6 14.00 3.16 0.82
C ALA A 6 12.81 3.25 -0.13
N LEU A 7 11.59 3.04 0.36
CA LEU A 7 10.36 3.15 -0.43
C LEU A 7 10.16 4.58 -0.94
N ALA A 8 10.34 5.60 -0.07
CA ALA A 8 10.30 7.00 -0.46
C ALA A 8 11.33 7.33 -1.54
N GLY A 9 12.55 6.77 -1.43
CA GLY A 9 13.62 6.92 -2.42
C GLY A 9 13.25 6.36 -3.79
N ILE A 10 12.62 5.18 -3.84
CA ILE A 10 12.13 4.58 -5.09
C ILE A 10 11.05 5.48 -5.72
N HIS A 11 10.07 5.91 -4.94
CA HIS A 11 9.00 6.77 -5.42
C HIS A 11 9.54 8.12 -5.93
N ALA A 12 10.44 8.76 -5.18
CA ALA A 12 11.07 10.02 -5.59
C ALA A 12 11.90 9.89 -6.88
N ALA A 13 12.67 8.81 -7.00
CA ALA A 13 13.51 8.57 -8.17
C ALA A 13 12.70 8.27 -9.45
N THR A 14 11.44 7.88 -9.31
CA THR A 14 10.57 7.48 -10.43
C THR A 14 9.42 8.44 -10.70
N ALA A 15 9.20 9.42 -9.83
CA ALA A 15 8.11 10.37 -9.93
C ALA A 15 8.21 11.23 -11.22
N GLY A 16 7.08 11.35 -11.92
CA GLY A 16 6.95 12.17 -13.13
C GLY A 16 7.76 11.67 -14.34
N ARG A 17 8.31 10.45 -14.30
CA ARG A 17 9.20 9.93 -15.34
C ARG A 17 8.43 9.11 -16.38
N ALA A 18 8.13 9.74 -17.52
CA ALA A 18 7.35 9.13 -18.61
C ALA A 18 8.01 7.85 -19.18
N GLU A 19 9.35 7.79 -19.23
CA GLU A 19 10.09 6.63 -19.71
C GLU A 19 9.95 5.43 -18.76
N ILE A 20 9.74 5.66 -17.46
CA ILE A 20 9.45 4.60 -16.50
C ILE A 20 7.98 4.18 -16.64
N ALA A 21 7.05 5.14 -16.71
CA ALA A 21 5.63 4.85 -16.92
C ALA A 21 5.41 3.97 -18.16
N ALA A 22 6.10 4.27 -19.27
CA ALA A 22 6.00 3.48 -20.49
C ALA A 22 6.47 2.01 -20.36
N ARG A 23 7.32 1.71 -19.37
CA ARG A 23 7.81 0.34 -19.12
C ARG A 23 6.86 -0.48 -18.23
N PHE A 24 5.89 0.16 -17.58
CA PHE A 24 4.93 -0.47 -16.68
C PHE A 24 3.48 -0.19 -17.10
N PRO A 25 3.04 -0.62 -18.30
CA PRO A 25 1.65 -0.50 -18.76
C PRO A 25 0.78 -1.58 -18.09
N THR A 26 0.83 -1.67 -16.77
CA THR A 26 0.31 -2.77 -15.95
C THR A 26 -0.97 -2.40 -15.19
N ASP A 27 -1.66 -1.32 -15.59
CA ASP A 27 -2.89 -0.84 -14.94
C ASP A 27 -3.93 -1.94 -14.77
N LYS A 28 -4.17 -2.74 -15.83
CA LYS A 28 -5.15 -3.82 -15.80
C LYS A 28 -4.75 -4.94 -14.85
N ILE A 29 -3.44 -5.23 -14.77
CA ILE A 29 -2.91 -6.25 -13.85
C ILE A 29 -3.09 -5.76 -12.42
N PHE A 30 -2.62 -4.55 -12.10
CA PHE A 30 -2.78 -3.97 -10.78
C PHE A 30 -4.25 -3.91 -10.35
N TYR A 31 -5.15 -3.47 -11.25
CA TYR A 31 -6.58 -3.45 -10.98
C TYR A 31 -7.11 -4.85 -10.61
N ALA A 32 -6.81 -5.85 -11.44
CA ALA A 32 -7.33 -7.21 -11.29
C ALA A 32 -6.82 -7.93 -10.04
N ILE A 33 -5.57 -7.65 -9.60
CA ILE A 33 -4.95 -8.38 -8.48
C ILE A 33 -4.83 -7.55 -7.18
N ARG A 34 -5.16 -6.25 -7.23
CA ARG A 34 -5.14 -5.36 -6.05
C ARG A 34 -6.45 -4.62 -5.82
N LEU A 35 -6.95 -3.86 -6.78
CA LEU A 35 -8.16 -3.05 -6.55
C LEU A 35 -9.42 -3.92 -6.50
N GLU A 36 -9.59 -4.84 -7.44
CA GLU A 36 -10.77 -5.69 -7.51
C GLU A 36 -10.91 -6.60 -6.28
N PRO A 37 -9.95 -7.48 -5.93
CA PRO A 37 -10.13 -8.42 -4.84
C PRO A 37 -10.14 -7.76 -3.46
N TYR A 38 -9.56 -6.59 -3.33
CA TYR A 38 -9.53 -5.85 -2.06
C TYR A 38 -10.73 -4.89 -1.97
N LEU A 39 -10.69 -3.79 -2.70
CA LEU A 39 -11.63 -2.69 -2.49
C LEU A 39 -12.98 -2.93 -3.17
N VAL A 40 -13.00 -3.38 -4.44
CA VAL A 40 -14.27 -3.59 -5.17
C VAL A 40 -15.06 -4.72 -4.51
N ALA A 41 -14.43 -5.84 -4.20
CA ALA A 41 -15.09 -6.96 -3.52
C ALA A 41 -15.65 -6.56 -2.14
N THR A 42 -14.92 -5.72 -1.41
CA THR A 42 -15.38 -5.16 -0.12
C THR A 42 -16.57 -4.22 -0.32
N ALA A 43 -16.54 -3.38 -1.35
CA ALA A 43 -17.66 -2.49 -1.67
C ALA A 43 -18.96 -3.25 -1.98
N GLU A 44 -18.86 -4.44 -2.58
CA GLU A 44 -20.02 -5.31 -2.82
C GLU A 44 -20.62 -5.89 -1.53
N ARG A 45 -19.81 -6.15 -0.52
CA ARG A 45 -20.23 -6.66 0.79
C ARG A 45 -20.76 -5.58 1.74
N HIS A 46 -20.40 -4.31 1.50
CA HIS A 46 -20.75 -3.16 2.34
C HIS A 46 -21.51 -2.10 1.52
N PRO A 47 -22.82 -2.29 1.25
CA PRO A 47 -23.61 -1.35 0.44
C PRO A 47 -23.66 0.08 1.00
N ASP A 48 -23.61 0.23 2.32
CA ASP A 48 -23.57 1.50 3.06
C ASP A 48 -22.25 2.27 2.84
N LEU A 49 -21.15 1.56 2.58
CA LEU A 49 -19.83 2.13 2.30
C LEU A 49 -19.45 2.11 0.82
N LYS A 50 -20.24 1.44 -0.03
CA LYS A 50 -19.93 1.19 -1.45
C LYS A 50 -19.46 2.43 -2.18
N GLN A 51 -20.20 3.53 -2.07
CA GLN A 51 -19.85 4.76 -2.76
C GLN A 51 -18.50 5.34 -2.30
N LYS A 52 -18.21 5.26 -1.00
CA LYS A 52 -16.93 5.74 -0.44
C LYS A 52 -15.77 4.88 -0.91
N ILE A 53 -15.93 3.55 -0.87
CA ILE A 53 -14.88 2.61 -1.29
C ILE A 53 -14.63 2.73 -2.79
N MET A 54 -15.68 2.83 -3.62
CA MET A 54 -15.51 2.99 -5.06
C MET A 54 -14.80 4.29 -5.43
N LYS A 55 -14.98 5.39 -4.69
CA LYS A 55 -14.18 6.61 -4.86
C LYS A 55 -12.69 6.39 -4.56
N LEU A 56 -12.35 5.53 -3.60
CA LEU A 56 -10.94 5.15 -3.38
C LEU A 56 -10.38 4.38 -4.58
N VAL A 57 -11.15 3.42 -5.12
CA VAL A 57 -10.78 2.65 -6.32
C VAL A 57 -10.52 3.60 -7.50
N GLU A 58 -11.46 4.47 -7.81
CA GLU A 58 -11.38 5.43 -8.92
C GLU A 58 -10.16 6.35 -8.78
N ARG A 59 -9.97 6.94 -7.58
CA ARG A 59 -8.83 7.83 -7.32
C ARG A 59 -7.51 7.10 -7.46
N THR A 60 -7.39 5.90 -6.87
CA THR A 60 -6.16 5.12 -6.95
C THR A 60 -5.87 4.73 -8.39
N ALA A 61 -6.86 4.21 -9.13
CA ALA A 61 -6.69 3.80 -10.52
C ALA A 61 -6.36 4.97 -11.48
N ALA A 62 -6.82 6.17 -11.18
CA ALA A 62 -6.56 7.36 -11.99
C ALA A 62 -5.22 8.05 -11.69
N SER A 63 -4.55 7.68 -10.62
CA SER A 63 -3.30 8.34 -10.19
C SER A 63 -2.08 7.65 -10.81
N HIS A 64 -1.30 8.38 -11.63
CA HIS A 64 -0.09 7.90 -12.30
C HIS A 64 1.10 8.81 -11.95
N ILE A 65 1.69 8.61 -10.78
CA ILE A 65 2.64 9.55 -10.15
C ILE A 65 4.05 8.99 -10.13
N SER A 66 4.23 7.74 -9.69
CA SER A 66 5.53 7.10 -9.55
C SER A 66 5.43 5.58 -9.72
N LEU A 67 6.57 4.88 -9.76
CA LEU A 67 6.61 3.42 -9.76
C LEU A 67 6.19 2.89 -8.40
N VAL A 68 5.12 2.14 -8.35
CA VAL A 68 4.52 1.49 -7.18
C VAL A 68 4.84 0.00 -7.23
N HIS A 69 5.23 -0.58 -6.11
CA HIS A 69 5.49 -2.02 -5.99
C HIS A 69 4.19 -2.84 -5.99
N GLY A 70 3.15 -2.34 -5.32
CA GLY A 70 1.82 -2.94 -5.26
C GLY A 70 1.66 -4.12 -4.27
N ASP A 71 2.73 -4.62 -3.64
CA ASP A 71 2.68 -5.64 -2.58
C ASP A 71 3.78 -5.44 -1.52
N VAL A 72 3.92 -4.21 -1.01
CA VAL A 72 4.86 -3.93 0.08
C VAL A 72 4.28 -4.48 1.38
N SER A 73 4.63 -5.71 1.69
CA SER A 73 4.20 -6.40 2.91
C SER A 73 5.41 -6.97 3.67
N PRO A 74 5.32 -7.22 4.98
CA PRO A 74 6.45 -7.75 5.75
C PRO A 74 7.05 -9.05 5.19
N LYS A 75 6.25 -9.91 4.56
CA LYS A 75 6.71 -11.16 3.91
C LYS A 75 7.60 -10.89 2.69
N ASN A 76 7.40 -9.76 2.01
CA ASN A 76 8.10 -9.38 0.78
C ASN A 76 9.26 -8.41 1.04
N ILE A 77 9.71 -8.28 2.29
CA ILE A 77 10.83 -7.41 2.66
C ILE A 77 11.93 -8.23 3.32
N LEU A 78 13.05 -8.36 2.65
CA LEU A 78 14.29 -8.86 3.27
C LEU A 78 15.07 -7.71 3.89
N VAL A 79 15.63 -7.94 5.08
CA VAL A 79 16.46 -6.94 5.77
C VAL A 79 17.90 -7.43 5.80
N GLY A 80 18.73 -6.82 4.98
CA GLY A 80 20.15 -7.11 4.88
C GLY A 80 21.04 -6.01 5.50
N PRO A 81 22.36 -6.22 5.52
CA PRO A 81 23.32 -5.24 6.04
C PRO A 81 23.26 -3.89 5.31
N GLN A 82 22.96 -3.91 4.02
CA GLN A 82 22.89 -2.72 3.17
C GLN A 82 21.50 -2.06 3.16
N GLY A 83 20.52 -2.65 3.81
CA GLY A 83 19.15 -2.12 3.89
C GLY A 83 18.08 -3.13 3.45
N PRO A 84 16.84 -2.69 3.29
CA PRO A 84 15.75 -3.54 2.84
C PRO A 84 15.86 -3.85 1.34
N VAL A 85 15.44 -5.06 0.97
CA VAL A 85 15.24 -5.50 -0.41
C VAL A 85 13.78 -5.89 -0.55
N PHE A 86 13.09 -5.26 -1.49
CA PHE A 86 11.70 -5.58 -1.81
C PHE A 86 11.66 -6.74 -2.81
N LEU A 87 10.82 -7.74 -2.52
CA LEU A 87 10.66 -8.95 -3.31
C LEU A 87 9.24 -9.00 -3.89
N ASP A 88 9.06 -9.79 -4.95
CA ASP A 88 7.74 -10.10 -5.51
C ASP A 88 7.00 -8.87 -6.07
N ALA A 89 7.68 -8.18 -6.98
CA ALA A 89 7.14 -6.99 -7.65
C ALA A 89 6.26 -7.33 -8.88
N GLU A 90 5.57 -8.47 -8.89
CA GLU A 90 4.77 -8.94 -10.03
C GLU A 90 3.61 -8.01 -10.39
N CYS A 91 3.11 -7.26 -9.42
CA CYS A 91 2.05 -6.27 -9.59
C CYS A 91 2.57 -4.82 -9.66
N ALA A 92 3.87 -4.64 -9.92
CA ALA A 92 4.43 -3.32 -10.05
C ALA A 92 3.72 -2.51 -11.15
N TRP A 93 3.46 -1.25 -10.83
CA TRP A 93 2.60 -0.38 -11.60
C TRP A 93 3.06 1.07 -11.49
N TYR A 94 2.85 1.87 -12.54
CA TYR A 94 3.11 3.30 -12.46
C TYR A 94 1.85 4.01 -11.97
N GLY A 95 1.76 4.29 -10.67
CA GLY A 95 0.54 4.68 -10.02
C GLY A 95 0.67 5.59 -8.80
N ASP A 96 -0.29 5.47 -7.87
CA ASP A 96 -0.32 6.26 -6.64
C ASP A 96 0.62 5.68 -5.58
N PRO A 97 1.72 6.37 -5.23
CA PRO A 97 2.65 5.91 -4.20
C PRO A 97 2.02 5.77 -2.79
N ALA A 98 0.88 6.40 -2.55
CA ALA A 98 0.13 6.23 -1.31
C ALA A 98 -0.31 4.77 -1.09
N PHE A 99 -0.49 3.99 -2.18
CA PHE A 99 -0.88 2.59 -2.09
C PHE A 99 0.15 1.76 -1.33
N ASP A 100 1.42 1.85 -1.69
CA ASP A 100 2.48 1.05 -1.07
C ASP A 100 2.62 1.34 0.43
N LEU A 101 2.59 2.62 0.82
CA LEU A 101 2.66 2.98 2.23
C LEU A 101 1.43 2.48 2.98
N ALA A 102 0.21 2.75 2.47
CA ALA A 102 -1.03 2.31 3.11
C ALA A 102 -1.09 0.79 3.22
N PHE A 103 -0.64 0.06 2.18
CA PHE A 103 -0.63 -1.39 2.16
C PHE A 103 0.33 -1.98 3.19
N CYS A 104 1.52 -1.41 3.34
CA CYS A 104 2.46 -1.85 4.37
C CYS A 104 1.99 -1.52 5.79
N LEU A 105 1.46 -0.31 6.01
CA LEU A 105 0.89 0.11 7.29
C LEU A 105 -0.29 -0.76 7.70
N ASN A 106 -1.17 -1.12 6.75
CA ASN A 106 -2.28 -2.05 6.96
C ASN A 106 -1.81 -3.38 7.58
N HIS A 107 -0.75 -3.98 7.07
CA HIS A 107 -0.19 -5.21 7.64
C HIS A 107 0.31 -5.04 9.07
N LEU A 108 0.90 -3.90 9.40
CA LEU A 108 1.38 -3.63 10.78
C LEU A 108 0.20 -3.46 11.75
N VAL A 109 -0.86 -2.77 11.32
CA VAL A 109 -2.08 -2.60 12.12
C VAL A 109 -2.74 -3.96 12.38
N LEU A 110 -2.99 -4.75 11.33
CA LEU A 110 -3.62 -6.08 11.49
C LEU A 110 -2.80 -7.01 12.39
N LYS A 111 -1.48 -7.01 12.23
CA LYS A 111 -0.60 -7.79 13.11
C LYS A 111 -0.64 -7.33 14.56
N SER A 112 -0.89 -6.03 14.83
CA SER A 112 -0.99 -5.53 16.20
C SER A 112 -2.25 -5.99 16.94
N PHE A 113 -3.31 -6.35 16.20
CA PHE A 113 -4.48 -7.01 16.78
C PHE A 113 -4.21 -8.49 17.09
N TRP A 114 -3.48 -9.17 16.23
CA TRP A 114 -3.14 -10.58 16.43
C TRP A 114 -2.07 -10.78 17.52
N VAL A 115 -1.02 -9.95 17.49
CA VAL A 115 0.06 -9.97 18.51
C VAL A 115 0.24 -8.56 19.06
N PRO A 116 -0.48 -8.21 20.13
CA PRO A 116 -0.33 -6.91 20.75
C PRO A 116 1.12 -6.66 21.19
N SER A 117 1.80 -5.71 20.56
CA SER A 117 3.20 -5.39 20.84
C SER A 117 3.50 -3.92 20.59
N PRO A 118 4.10 -3.21 21.59
CA PRO A 118 4.58 -1.85 21.36
C PRO A 118 5.58 -1.73 20.20
N ALA A 119 6.30 -2.81 19.88
CA ALA A 119 7.22 -2.84 18.75
C ALA A 119 6.51 -2.66 17.41
N LEU A 120 5.29 -3.20 17.23
CA LEU A 120 4.52 -3.02 16.00
C LEU A 120 4.03 -1.59 15.84
N GLN A 121 3.61 -0.94 16.93
CA GLN A 121 3.28 0.49 16.91
C GLN A 121 4.51 1.35 16.57
N ASN A 122 5.66 1.05 17.17
CA ASN A 122 6.92 1.73 16.84
C ASN A 122 7.32 1.51 15.37
N CYS A 123 7.08 0.32 14.81
CA CYS A 123 7.30 0.03 13.39
C CYS A 123 6.38 0.85 12.50
N PHE A 124 5.11 0.98 12.84
CA PHE A 124 4.13 1.78 12.12
C PHE A 124 4.57 3.26 12.06
N GLU A 125 4.83 3.87 13.22
CA GLU A 125 5.26 5.27 13.28
C GLU A 125 6.59 5.49 12.57
N SER A 126 7.55 4.60 12.77
CA SER A 126 8.86 4.71 12.14
C SER A 126 8.77 4.56 10.61
N LEU A 127 7.96 3.62 10.09
CA LEU A 127 7.73 3.47 8.66
C LEU A 127 7.11 4.73 8.07
N LYS A 128 5.99 5.18 8.64
CA LYS A 128 5.25 6.37 8.21
C LYS A 128 6.14 7.61 8.19
N ASN A 129 6.78 7.92 9.32
CA ASN A 129 7.53 9.16 9.49
C ASN A 129 8.75 9.23 8.56
N HIS A 130 9.50 8.12 8.39
CA HIS A 130 10.64 8.11 7.48
C HIS A 130 10.22 8.14 6.00
N TYR A 131 9.08 7.56 5.66
CA TYR A 131 8.53 7.67 4.33
C TYR A 131 8.12 9.11 4.02
N LEU A 132 7.30 9.73 4.87
CA LEU A 132 6.81 11.09 4.68
C LEU A 132 7.95 12.13 4.65
N ALA A 133 8.99 11.93 5.46
CA ALA A 133 10.18 12.78 5.43
C ALA A 133 10.93 12.73 4.08
N GLY A 134 10.85 11.61 3.35
CA GLY A 134 11.47 11.46 2.02
C GLY A 134 10.58 11.87 0.85
N VAL A 135 9.29 12.15 1.09
CA VAL A 135 8.32 12.51 0.03
C VAL A 135 7.97 14.00 0.14
N THR A 136 8.93 14.85 -0.19
CA THR A 136 8.75 16.31 -0.19
C THR A 136 8.30 16.85 -1.55
N TRP A 137 8.31 16.03 -2.57
CA TRP A 137 8.02 16.34 -3.97
C TRP A 137 6.52 16.17 -4.33
N GLU A 138 5.73 15.52 -3.46
CA GLU A 138 4.32 15.22 -3.69
C GLU A 138 3.47 15.68 -2.50
N SER A 139 2.54 16.60 -2.76
CA SER A 139 1.58 17.07 -1.76
C SER A 139 0.39 16.13 -1.62
N GLY A 140 -0.21 16.08 -0.42
CA GLY A 140 -1.43 15.31 -0.18
C GLY A 140 -1.24 13.79 -0.07
N ILE A 141 0.00 13.28 -0.09
CA ILE A 141 0.24 11.83 0.04
C ILE A 141 -0.22 11.30 1.41
N GLU A 142 -0.02 12.04 2.48
CA GLU A 142 -0.46 11.64 3.82
C GLU A 142 -2.00 11.53 3.90
N GLU A 143 -2.72 12.47 3.30
CA GLU A 143 -4.19 12.42 3.22
C GLU A 143 -4.67 11.21 2.41
N ARG A 144 -4.01 10.93 1.27
CA ARG A 144 -4.35 9.75 0.45
C ARG A 144 -4.12 8.46 1.20
N VAL A 145 -3.00 8.34 1.92
CA VAL A 145 -2.71 7.19 2.79
C VAL A 145 -3.77 7.06 3.89
N ALA A 146 -4.08 8.16 4.59
CA ALA A 146 -5.05 8.17 5.69
C ALA A 146 -6.47 7.76 5.24
N THR A 147 -6.85 8.09 4.01
CA THR A 147 -8.15 7.70 3.45
C THR A 147 -8.16 6.28 2.87
N LEU A 148 -7.02 5.79 2.33
CA LEU A 148 -6.91 4.48 1.73
C LEU A 148 -6.76 3.37 2.78
N LEU A 149 -6.02 3.63 3.85
CA LEU A 149 -5.71 2.65 4.90
C LEU A 149 -6.95 1.98 5.52
N PRO A 150 -8.02 2.70 5.93
CA PRO A 150 -9.23 2.06 6.46
C PRO A 150 -9.92 1.15 5.45
N GLY A 151 -9.93 1.53 4.16
CA GLY A 151 -10.49 0.70 3.09
C GLY A 151 -9.70 -0.60 2.90
N LEU A 152 -8.37 -0.53 2.96
CA LEU A 152 -7.52 -1.72 2.91
C LEU A 152 -7.65 -2.58 4.16
N LEU A 153 -7.80 -2.00 5.35
CA LEU A 153 -8.05 -2.75 6.59
C LEU A 153 -9.34 -3.56 6.47
N LEU A 154 -10.42 -2.93 6.06
CA LEU A 154 -11.70 -3.61 5.86
C LEU A 154 -11.60 -4.69 4.78
N ALA A 155 -10.86 -4.44 3.70
CA ALA A 155 -10.64 -5.39 2.62
C ALA A 155 -9.87 -6.65 3.06
N ARG A 156 -9.03 -6.54 4.08
CA ARG A 156 -8.28 -7.69 4.63
C ARG A 156 -9.08 -8.51 5.65
N VAL A 157 -10.26 -8.04 6.02
CA VAL A 157 -11.23 -8.77 6.84
C VAL A 157 -12.34 -9.33 5.94
N ASP A 158 -12.95 -8.48 5.10
CA ASP A 158 -14.16 -8.81 4.34
C ASP A 158 -13.97 -8.86 2.80
N GLY A 159 -12.75 -8.64 2.29
CA GLY A 159 -12.45 -8.77 0.86
C GLY A 159 -12.30 -10.22 0.40
N LYS A 160 -11.86 -10.42 -0.84
CA LYS A 160 -11.55 -11.75 -1.40
C LYS A 160 -10.21 -12.32 -0.93
N SER A 161 -9.37 -11.51 -0.29
CA SER A 161 -8.05 -11.90 0.19
C SER A 161 -7.89 -11.56 1.68
N PRO A 162 -8.67 -12.20 2.58
CA PRO A 162 -8.56 -11.98 4.02
C PRO A 162 -7.19 -12.39 4.54
N VAL A 163 -6.82 -11.90 5.73
CA VAL A 163 -5.59 -12.34 6.39
C VAL A 163 -5.87 -13.64 7.15
N GLU A 164 -5.07 -14.67 6.88
CA GLU A 164 -5.24 -16.01 7.44
C GLU A 164 -5.17 -16.06 8.98
N TYR A 165 -4.35 -15.20 9.58
CA TYR A 165 -4.11 -15.21 11.02
C TYR A 165 -5.21 -14.51 11.87
N LEU A 166 -6.26 -13.98 11.27
CA LEU A 166 -7.41 -13.44 12.01
C LEU A 166 -8.54 -14.46 12.19
N ASP A 167 -8.49 -15.60 11.47
CA ASP A 167 -9.52 -16.65 11.53
C ASP A 167 -9.26 -17.69 12.62
N GLU A 168 -8.13 -17.60 13.34
CA GLU A 168 -7.70 -18.55 14.37
C GLU A 168 -8.06 -18.11 15.82
N GLY A 169 -9.03 -17.22 15.98
CA GLY A 169 -9.46 -16.65 17.26
C GLY A 169 -10.87 -17.04 17.71
#